data_edcea70f2a56c7b6d02c01ad7f42391a
#
_entry.id   edcea70f2a56c7b6d02c01ad7f42391a
#
_cell.length_a   1.000
_cell.length_b   1.000
_cell.length_c   1.000
_cell.angle_alpha   90.00
_cell.angle_beta   90.00
_cell.angle_gamma   90.00
#
_symmetry.space_group_name_H-M   'P 1'
#
loop_
_entity.id
_entity.type
_entity.pdbx_description
1 polymer ?
#
loop_
_entity_poly.entity_id
_entity_poly.type
_entity_poly.pdbx_seq_one_letter_code
_entity_poly.pdbx_strand_id
1 'polypeptide(L)'
;DISDNSHEKLIRVLKASFLSINIAQNFAVIKTLPATAPAVASAIDNLKIKNLLGTIAGDDTIFACFSTNIDSQAFYENILNELR
;
A
#
# COMPACT_ATOMS: atom_id res chain seq x y z
N ASP A 1 -11.73 17.71 3.13
CA ASP A 1 -11.88 17.10 1.83
C ASP A 1 -11.63 15.60 1.90
N ILE A 2 -12.42 14.86 1.14
CA ILE A 2 -12.36 13.38 1.16
C ILE A 2 -10.97 12.87 0.75
N SER A 3 -10.37 13.47 -0.27
CA SER A 3 -9.05 13.06 -0.74
C SER A 3 -7.98 13.22 0.33
N ASP A 4 -8.00 14.34 1.03
CA ASP A 4 -7.04 14.61 2.09
C ASP A 4 -7.22 13.64 3.23
N ASN A 5 -8.46 13.34 3.59
CA ASN A 5 -8.76 12.39 4.65
C ASN A 5 -8.28 10.99 4.28
N SER A 6 -8.42 10.59 3.01
CA SER A 6 -7.97 9.28 2.56
C SER A 6 -6.46 9.14 2.65
N HIS A 7 -5.74 10.19 2.24
CA HIS A 7 -4.29 10.18 2.31
C HIS A 7 -3.79 10.11 3.75
N GLU A 8 -4.34 10.96 4.61
CA GLU A 8 -3.96 10.99 6.02
C GLU A 8 -4.29 9.67 6.71
N LYS A 9 -5.43 9.07 6.37
CA LYS A 9 -5.82 7.80 6.94
C LYS A 9 -4.83 6.71 6.57
N LEU A 10 -4.40 6.67 5.30
CA LEU A 10 -3.41 5.68 4.88
C LEU A 10 -2.10 5.84 5.65
N ILE A 11 -1.61 7.07 5.78
CA ILE A 11 -0.35 7.30 6.49
C ILE A 11 -0.46 6.82 7.92
N ARG A 12 -1.57 7.12 8.59
CA ARG A 12 -1.77 6.71 9.97
C ARG A 12 -1.79 5.19 10.11
N VAL A 13 -2.52 4.52 9.22
CA VAL A 13 -2.63 3.06 9.26
C VAL A 13 -1.28 2.42 8.94
N LEU A 14 -0.56 2.96 7.95
CA LEU A 14 0.76 2.44 7.60
C LEU A 14 1.73 2.56 8.77
N LYS A 15 1.80 3.74 9.39
CA LYS A 15 2.74 3.94 10.50
C LYS A 15 2.46 3.00 11.67
N ALA A 16 1.20 2.64 11.87
CA ALA A 16 0.81 1.76 12.96
C ALA A 16 1.06 0.28 12.64
N SER A 17 1.08 -0.11 11.37
CA SER A 17 0.97 -1.52 11.00
C SER A 17 2.08 -2.04 10.10
N PHE A 18 2.80 -1.15 9.43
CA PHE A 18 3.77 -1.51 8.38
C PHE A 18 5.00 -2.20 8.96
N LEU A 19 5.43 -3.29 8.33
CA LEU A 19 6.70 -3.94 8.67
C LEU A 19 7.71 -3.85 7.53
N SER A 20 7.30 -4.17 6.30
CA SER A 20 8.23 -4.13 5.17
C SER A 20 7.46 -4.05 3.85
N ILE A 21 8.17 -3.64 2.80
CA ILE A 21 7.66 -3.66 1.44
C ILE A 21 8.77 -4.14 0.52
N ASN A 22 8.41 -5.01 -0.41
CA ASN A 22 9.32 -5.50 -1.43
C ASN A 22 8.62 -5.48 -2.77
N ILE A 23 9.40 -5.30 -3.84
CA ILE A 23 8.87 -5.26 -5.21
C ILE A 23 9.30 -6.50 -5.96
N ALA A 24 8.34 -7.12 -6.65
CA ALA A 24 8.59 -8.24 -7.56
C ALA A 24 7.92 -7.88 -8.87
N GLN A 25 8.71 -7.41 -9.84
CA GLN A 25 8.19 -7.00 -11.13
C GLN A 25 7.14 -5.89 -10.96
N ASN A 26 5.89 -6.16 -11.36
CA ASN A 26 4.80 -5.21 -11.23
C ASN A 26 3.95 -5.44 -9.98
N PHE A 27 4.47 -6.20 -9.02
CA PHE A 27 3.81 -6.43 -7.73
C PHE A 27 4.56 -5.76 -6.61
N ALA A 28 3.81 -5.25 -5.64
CA ALA A 28 4.36 -4.83 -4.36
C ALA A 28 3.84 -5.79 -3.29
N VAL A 29 4.74 -6.28 -2.45
CA VAL A 29 4.39 -7.17 -1.35
C VAL A 29 4.65 -6.44 -0.05
N ILE A 30 3.59 -6.14 0.69
CA ILE A 30 3.67 -5.41 1.96
C ILE A 30 3.39 -6.38 3.10
N LYS A 31 4.29 -6.39 4.07
CA LYS A 31 4.08 -7.16 5.30
C LYS A 31 3.65 -6.21 6.39
N THR A 32 2.67 -6.64 7.19
CA THR A 32 2.11 -5.83 8.27
C THR A 32 2.06 -6.64 9.55
N LEU A 33 1.71 -5.97 10.66
CA LEU A 33 1.41 -6.66 11.90
C LEU A 33 0.22 -7.61 11.70
N PRO A 34 0.13 -8.68 12.51
CA PRO A 34 -0.97 -9.65 12.36
C PRO A 34 -2.34 -8.96 12.40
N ALA A 35 -3.24 -9.43 11.56
CA ALA A 35 -4.63 -9.00 11.46
C ALA A 35 -4.83 -7.57 10.92
N THR A 36 -3.77 -6.90 10.44
CA THR A 36 -3.91 -5.51 10.01
C THR A 36 -3.85 -5.31 8.50
N ALA A 37 -3.49 -6.35 7.74
CA ALA A 37 -3.35 -6.20 6.28
C ALA A 37 -4.65 -5.73 5.59
N PRO A 38 -5.84 -6.22 5.96
CA PRO A 38 -7.06 -5.75 5.29
C PRO A 38 -7.29 -4.26 5.46
N ALA A 39 -7.00 -3.70 6.63
CA ALA A 39 -7.18 -2.27 6.86
C ALA A 39 -6.22 -1.44 6.00
N VAL A 40 -4.96 -1.88 5.88
CA VAL A 40 -3.98 -1.19 5.06
C VAL A 40 -4.37 -1.28 3.57
N ALA A 41 -4.78 -2.47 3.11
CA ALA A 41 -5.19 -2.65 1.72
C ALA A 41 -6.39 -1.78 1.38
N SER A 42 -7.36 -1.70 2.28
CA SER A 42 -8.53 -0.84 2.07
C SER A 42 -8.13 0.62 1.94
N ALA A 43 -7.21 1.07 2.79
CA ALA A 43 -6.73 2.45 2.71
C ALA A 43 -6.00 2.71 1.39
N ILE A 44 -5.20 1.76 0.92
CA ILE A 44 -4.51 1.88 -0.37
C ILE A 44 -5.53 1.99 -1.50
N ASP A 45 -6.54 1.12 -1.50
CA ASP A 45 -7.57 1.11 -2.54
C ASP A 45 -8.31 2.45 -2.59
N ASN A 46 -8.56 3.04 -1.43
CA ASN A 46 -9.31 4.31 -1.36
C ASN A 46 -8.55 5.50 -1.94
N LEU A 47 -7.23 5.40 -2.07
CA LEU A 47 -6.44 6.48 -2.65
C LEU A 47 -6.60 6.58 -4.17
N LYS A 48 -7.12 5.54 -4.82
CA LYS A 48 -7.28 5.54 -6.29
C LYS A 48 -5.94 5.78 -6.98
N ILE A 49 -4.91 5.05 -6.58
CA ILE A 49 -3.56 5.22 -7.12
C ILE A 49 -3.55 4.86 -8.59
N LYS A 50 -2.93 5.74 -9.41
CA LYS A 50 -2.86 5.54 -10.84
C LYS A 50 -2.14 4.24 -11.17
N ASN A 51 -2.71 3.45 -12.08
CA ASN A 51 -2.15 2.19 -12.57
C ASN A 51 -2.07 1.09 -11.52
N LEU A 52 -2.68 1.28 -10.36
CA LEU A 52 -2.90 0.20 -9.42
C LEU A 52 -4.13 -0.58 -9.89
N LEU A 53 -3.93 -1.84 -10.25
CA LEU A 53 -5.01 -2.68 -10.77
C LEU A 53 -5.88 -3.24 -9.66
N GLY A 54 -5.28 -3.51 -8.51
CA GLY A 54 -6.02 -4.02 -7.36
C GLY A 54 -5.10 -4.56 -6.29
N THR A 55 -5.68 -4.87 -5.14
CA THR A 55 -4.95 -5.45 -4.02
C THR A 55 -5.68 -6.66 -3.48
N ILE A 56 -4.92 -7.59 -2.91
CA ILE A 56 -5.44 -8.73 -2.17
C ILE A 56 -4.71 -8.74 -0.83
N ALA A 57 -5.47 -8.85 0.25
CA ALA A 57 -4.90 -8.87 1.59
C ALA A 57 -5.21 -10.18 2.29
N GLY A 58 -4.16 -10.79 2.86
CA GLY A 58 -4.33 -11.90 3.80
C GLY A 58 -4.41 -11.32 5.21
N ASP A 59 -3.88 -12.05 6.17
CA ASP A 59 -3.87 -11.58 7.56
C ASP A 59 -2.82 -10.49 7.79
N ASP A 60 -1.60 -10.72 7.29
CA ASP A 60 -0.44 -9.87 7.53
C ASP A 60 0.34 -9.54 6.27
N THR A 61 -0.21 -9.83 5.09
CA THR A 61 0.47 -9.65 3.83
C THR A 61 -0.50 -9.12 2.79
N ILE A 62 -0.04 -8.14 2.00
CA ILE A 62 -0.82 -7.55 0.92
C ILE A 62 -0.06 -7.71 -0.38
N PHE A 63 -0.76 -8.16 -1.42
CA PHE A 63 -0.24 -8.15 -2.79
C PHE A 63 -0.94 -7.03 -3.54
N ALA A 64 -0.18 -6.06 -4.01
CA ALA A 64 -0.69 -4.96 -4.81
C ALA A 64 -0.16 -5.13 -6.24
N CYS A 65 -1.06 -5.18 -7.21
CA CYS A 65 -0.70 -5.41 -8.60
C CYS A 65 -0.81 -4.12 -9.39
N PHE A 66 0.25 -3.78 -10.11
CA PHE A 66 0.30 -2.57 -10.93
C PHE A 66 0.38 -2.92 -12.40
N SER A 67 0.10 -1.94 -13.26
CA SER A 67 0.15 -2.14 -14.72
C SER A 67 1.55 -2.43 -15.22
N THR A 68 2.58 -1.82 -14.62
CA THR A 68 3.98 -1.99 -15.04
C THR A 68 4.89 -2.01 -13.83
N ASN A 69 6.14 -2.45 -14.06
CA ASN A 69 7.15 -2.43 -13.01
C ASN A 69 7.58 -1.00 -12.64
N ILE A 70 7.41 -0.05 -13.56
CA ILE A 70 7.70 1.34 -13.25
C ILE A 70 6.71 1.85 -12.21
N ASP A 71 5.44 1.48 -12.35
CA ASP A 71 4.40 1.89 -11.41
C ASP A 71 4.62 1.28 -10.03
N SER A 72 4.99 0.00 -9.97
CA SER A 72 5.22 -0.64 -8.67
C SER A 72 6.44 -0.02 -7.98
N GLN A 73 7.48 0.32 -8.74
CA GLN A 73 8.66 0.96 -8.18
C GLN A 73 8.32 2.34 -7.65
N ALA A 74 7.51 3.11 -8.38
CA ALA A 74 7.08 4.43 -7.93
C ALA A 74 6.29 4.32 -6.63
N PHE A 75 5.41 3.34 -6.53
CA PHE A 75 4.66 3.10 -5.30
C PHE A 75 5.59 2.79 -4.13
N TYR A 76 6.59 1.94 -4.35
CA TYR A 76 7.59 1.59 -3.35
C TYR A 76 8.27 2.85 -2.80
N GLU A 77 8.75 3.71 -3.70
CA GLU A 77 9.43 4.94 -3.29
C GLU A 77 8.50 5.85 -2.50
N ASN A 78 7.26 5.99 -2.95
CA ASN A 78 6.28 6.84 -2.29
C ASN A 78 5.95 6.35 -0.89
N ILE A 79 5.79 5.04 -0.72
CA ILE A 79 5.49 4.46 0.59
C ILE A 79 6.65 4.71 1.55
N LEU A 80 7.88 4.47 1.11
CA LEU A 80 9.04 4.69 1.98
C LEU A 80 9.17 6.16 2.36
N ASN A 81 8.90 7.08 1.42
CA ASN A 81 8.96 8.51 1.72
C ASN A 81 7.94 8.91 2.77
N GLU A 82 6.74 8.35 2.71
CA GLU A 82 5.69 8.68 3.67
C GLU A 82 6.01 8.17 5.07
N LEU A 83 6.78 7.09 5.16
CA LEU A 83 7.11 6.47 6.45
C LEU A 83 8.34 7.08 7.13
N ARG A 84 9.06 7.94 6.44
CA ARG A 84 10.24 8.60 7.00
C ARG A 84 9.90 9.68 8.00
#